data_af5867b1141690124c3e61787df98bdd
#
_entry.id   af5867b1141690124c3e61787df98bdd
#
_cell.length_a   1.000
_cell.length_b   1.000
_cell.length_c   1.000
_cell.angle_alpha   90.00
_cell.angle_beta   90.00
_cell.angle_gamma   90.00
#
_symmetry.space_group_name_H-M   'P 1'
#
loop_
_entity.id
_entity.type
_entity.pdbx_description
1 polymer ?
#
loop_
_entity_poly.entity_id
_entity_poly.type
_entity_poly.pdbx_seq_one_letter_code
_entity_poly.pdbx_strand_id
1 'polypeptide(L)'
;MTVKVSIAMVSILRDALLNGAGVKYQRLADGVEQGIADGVIAPGCKLPPHRLLADSLGVTVGTISRAYAELERLGKVVARVGDGTYVREQGLERVRDGGFRNVSVEPQPYFDMSRNQPIPGYDTLLLSQGLQALAADFQAMQRIGGYTDEAGFLACRVAGAQWISHGEFVAAPEQVICVNGAQHGLSCTLMALLKAGDTLLTEQLTYPGLISIARSLGIKLIGLAMDAEGLIPAALDEVCRHHRVAALYCTPTIQN
;
A
#
# COMPACT_ATOMS: atom_id res chain seq x y z
N MET A 1 20.72 26.41 17.74
CA MET A 1 19.72 26.05 18.78
C MET A 1 20.22 24.83 19.52
N THR A 2 20.44 24.93 20.83
CA THR A 2 20.93 23.82 21.68
C THR A 2 19.78 22.79 21.81
N VAL A 3 19.95 21.60 21.30
CA VAL A 3 18.96 20.49 21.44
C VAL A 3 18.96 20.10 22.92
N LYS A 4 17.95 20.54 23.67
CA LYS A 4 17.73 20.09 25.05
C LYS A 4 17.12 18.69 24.98
N VAL A 5 17.71 17.72 25.69
CA VAL A 5 17.12 16.40 25.84
C VAL A 5 15.83 16.53 26.63
N SER A 6 14.71 16.10 26.09
CA SER A 6 13.42 16.14 26.79
C SER A 6 13.47 15.22 28.01
N ILE A 7 13.06 15.73 29.17
CA ILE A 7 12.97 14.95 30.42
C ILE A 7 12.07 13.73 30.23
N ALA A 8 10.96 13.89 29.51
CA ALA A 8 10.04 12.79 29.22
C ALA A 8 10.69 11.67 28.39
N MET A 9 11.48 12.02 27.36
CA MET A 9 12.23 11.06 26.58
C MET A 9 13.26 10.30 27.41
N VAL A 10 14.02 11.00 28.27
CA VAL A 10 15.01 10.35 29.15
C VAL A 10 14.33 9.38 30.12
N SER A 11 13.17 9.75 30.65
CA SER A 11 12.39 8.87 31.56
C SER A 11 11.99 7.57 30.88
N ILE A 12 11.41 7.64 29.69
CA ILE A 12 11.00 6.45 28.91
C ILE A 12 12.21 5.56 28.60
N LEU A 13 13.33 6.15 28.18
CA LEU A 13 14.52 5.39 27.83
C LEU A 13 15.21 4.76 29.06
N ARG A 14 15.14 5.40 30.22
CA ARG A 14 15.60 4.80 31.47
C ARG A 14 14.73 3.61 31.87
N ASP A 15 13.43 3.76 31.78
CA ASP A 15 12.50 2.67 32.07
C ASP A 15 12.74 1.48 31.13
N ALA A 16 12.89 1.73 29.84
CA ALA A 16 13.23 0.71 28.86
C ALA A 16 14.57 0.01 29.17
N LEU A 17 15.58 0.74 29.63
CA LEU A 17 16.88 0.15 30.06
C LEU A 17 16.76 -0.73 31.30
N LEU A 18 15.86 -0.38 32.25
CA LEU A 18 15.70 -1.10 33.50
C LEU A 18 14.81 -2.35 33.33
N ASN A 19 13.70 -2.18 32.62
CA ASN A 19 12.60 -3.17 32.57
C ASN A 19 12.50 -3.91 31.23
N GLY A 20 13.20 -3.47 30.17
CA GLY A 20 13.16 -4.09 28.85
C GLY A 20 13.92 -5.41 28.76
N ALA A 21 13.52 -6.27 27.83
CA ALA A 21 14.19 -7.53 27.52
C ALA A 21 15.30 -7.35 26.48
N GLY A 22 16.33 -8.20 26.52
CA GLY A 22 17.39 -8.19 25.52
C GLY A 22 18.61 -7.31 25.86
N VAL A 23 19.43 -7.00 24.85
CA VAL A 23 20.65 -6.20 25.03
C VAL A 23 20.34 -4.70 25.06
N LYS A 24 21.19 -3.92 25.75
CA LYS A 24 20.91 -2.50 26.03
C LYS A 24 20.53 -1.65 24.82
N TYR A 25 21.16 -1.84 23.66
CA TYR A 25 20.85 -1.04 22.48
C TYR A 25 19.46 -1.37 21.89
N GLN A 26 19.03 -2.63 21.97
CA GLN A 26 17.66 -3.03 21.56
C GLN A 26 16.62 -2.44 22.48
N ARG A 27 16.79 -2.53 23.81
CA ARG A 27 15.91 -1.88 24.78
C ARG A 27 15.76 -0.39 24.54
N LEU A 28 16.84 0.29 24.15
CA LEU A 28 16.80 1.71 23.81
C LEU A 28 16.04 1.96 22.50
N ALA A 29 16.23 1.12 21.50
CA ALA A 29 15.48 1.23 20.24
C ALA A 29 13.98 1.01 20.48
N ASP A 30 13.61 -0.02 21.22
CA ASP A 30 12.23 -0.32 21.61
C ASP A 30 11.61 0.84 22.42
N GLY A 31 12.37 1.42 23.35
CA GLY A 31 11.94 2.58 24.13
C GLY A 31 11.69 3.84 23.29
N VAL A 32 12.52 4.08 22.27
CA VAL A 32 12.27 5.18 21.30
C VAL A 32 11.03 4.89 20.48
N GLU A 33 10.87 3.65 19.99
CA GLU A 33 9.71 3.24 19.21
C GLU A 33 8.41 3.38 20.01
N GLN A 34 8.40 2.94 21.27
CA GLN A 34 7.27 3.12 22.18
C GLN A 34 6.99 4.61 22.43
N GLY A 35 8.02 5.42 22.66
CA GLY A 35 7.85 6.86 22.84
C GLY A 35 7.29 7.58 21.61
N ILE A 36 7.56 7.08 20.40
CA ILE A 36 6.94 7.56 19.16
C ILE A 36 5.46 7.12 19.10
N ALA A 37 5.17 5.87 19.43
CA ALA A 37 3.82 5.33 19.43
C ALA A 37 2.90 6.05 20.44
N ASP A 38 3.43 6.38 21.62
CA ASP A 38 2.72 7.10 22.68
C ASP A 38 2.64 8.63 22.46
N GLY A 39 3.23 9.13 21.35
CA GLY A 39 3.24 10.56 21.02
C GLY A 39 4.15 11.43 21.89
N VAL A 40 4.97 10.84 22.74
CA VAL A 40 5.95 11.56 23.60
C VAL A 40 7.15 12.05 22.79
N ILE A 41 7.52 11.29 21.77
CA ILE A 41 8.54 11.65 20.79
C ILE A 41 7.83 11.99 19.49
N ALA A 42 7.73 13.27 19.18
CA ALA A 42 6.97 13.72 18.01
C ALA A 42 7.64 13.31 16.69
N PRO A 43 6.85 12.95 15.67
CA PRO A 43 7.36 12.81 14.31
C PRO A 43 8.08 14.08 13.84
N GLY A 44 9.14 13.93 13.05
CA GLY A 44 9.96 15.04 12.55
C GLY A 44 10.92 15.66 13.58
N CYS A 45 10.85 15.28 14.87
CA CYS A 45 11.75 15.82 15.85
C CYS A 45 13.19 15.30 15.68
N LYS A 46 14.13 16.16 16.02
CA LYS A 46 15.56 15.82 16.05
C LYS A 46 15.88 15.05 17.33
N LEU A 47 16.42 13.85 17.20
CA LEU A 47 16.93 13.07 18.32
C LEU A 47 18.20 13.70 18.90
N PRO A 48 18.47 13.53 20.20
CA PRO A 48 19.65 14.08 20.83
C PRO A 48 20.94 13.52 20.21
N PRO A 49 22.03 14.31 20.17
CA PRO A 49 23.33 13.81 19.77
C PRO A 49 23.77 12.61 20.62
N HIS A 50 24.44 11.64 20.00
CA HIS A 50 24.83 10.38 20.64
C HIS A 50 25.52 10.56 21.98
N ARG A 51 26.49 11.51 22.07
CA ARG A 51 27.21 11.78 23.31
C ARG A 51 26.30 12.32 24.41
N LEU A 52 25.45 13.29 24.09
CA LEU A 52 24.55 13.91 25.04
C LEU A 52 23.54 12.92 25.62
N LEU A 53 23.00 12.04 24.76
CA LEU A 53 22.06 11.00 25.22
C LEU A 53 22.77 9.91 26.03
N ALA A 54 23.99 9.52 25.63
CA ALA A 54 24.80 8.56 26.37
C ALA A 54 25.09 9.04 27.80
N ASP A 55 25.51 10.29 27.95
CA ASP A 55 25.77 10.92 29.27
C ASP A 55 24.48 10.98 30.11
N SER A 56 23.35 11.35 29.51
CA SER A 56 22.07 11.47 30.21
C SER A 56 21.53 10.12 30.72
N LEU A 57 21.89 9.02 30.06
CA LEU A 57 21.40 7.65 30.37
C LEU A 57 22.44 6.78 31.09
N GLY A 58 23.69 7.27 31.25
CA GLY A 58 24.77 6.51 31.85
C GLY A 58 25.19 5.26 31.04
N VAL A 59 25.16 5.35 29.70
CA VAL A 59 25.57 4.30 28.78
C VAL A 59 26.70 4.76 27.87
N THR A 60 27.33 3.82 27.15
CA THR A 60 28.38 4.20 26.19
C THR A 60 27.81 4.81 24.92
N VAL A 61 28.57 5.69 24.28
CA VAL A 61 28.21 6.29 22.97
C VAL A 61 27.95 5.18 21.93
N GLY A 62 28.73 4.08 21.97
CA GLY A 62 28.55 2.95 21.09
C GLY A 62 27.20 2.25 21.26
N THR A 63 26.64 2.25 22.48
CA THR A 63 25.29 1.70 22.73
C THR A 63 24.22 2.57 22.05
N ILE A 64 24.32 3.90 22.15
CA ILE A 64 23.40 4.82 21.47
C ILE A 64 23.55 4.72 19.95
N SER A 65 24.78 4.65 19.43
CA SER A 65 25.03 4.52 18.00
C SER A 65 24.38 3.24 17.42
N ARG A 66 24.46 2.11 18.13
CA ARG A 66 23.80 0.87 17.73
C ARG A 66 22.27 0.97 17.81
N ALA A 67 21.74 1.64 18.84
CA ALA A 67 20.29 1.86 18.96
C ALA A 67 19.75 2.72 17.79
N TYR A 68 20.48 3.80 17.44
CA TYR A 68 20.08 4.66 16.32
C TYR A 68 20.20 3.95 14.96
N ALA A 69 21.27 3.14 14.76
CA ALA A 69 21.42 2.33 13.57
C ALA A 69 20.28 1.29 13.43
N GLU A 70 19.86 0.68 14.54
CA GLU A 70 18.73 -0.24 14.55
C GLU A 70 17.41 0.47 14.23
N LEU A 71 17.15 1.64 14.82
CA LEU A 71 15.99 2.46 14.49
C LEU A 71 16.00 2.92 13.02
N GLU A 72 17.17 3.21 12.46
CA GLU A 72 17.31 3.55 11.05
C GLU A 72 17.05 2.34 10.15
N ARG A 73 17.55 1.15 10.52
CA ARG A 73 17.25 -0.12 9.84
C ARG A 73 15.75 -0.43 9.86
N LEU A 74 15.08 -0.17 10.98
CA LEU A 74 13.62 -0.33 11.14
C LEU A 74 12.81 0.80 10.46
N GLY A 75 13.50 1.78 9.86
CA GLY A 75 12.84 2.90 9.19
C GLY A 75 12.13 3.89 10.11
N LYS A 76 12.44 3.90 11.41
CA LYS A 76 11.82 4.80 12.40
C LYS A 76 12.51 6.17 12.47
N VAL A 77 13.78 6.23 12.10
CA VAL A 77 14.55 7.46 12.05
C VAL A 77 15.33 7.58 10.74
N VAL A 78 15.82 8.78 10.45
CA VAL A 78 16.68 9.08 9.30
C VAL A 78 17.86 9.93 9.75
N ALA A 79 19.08 9.51 9.40
CA ALA A 79 20.28 10.31 9.61
C ALA A 79 20.44 11.32 8.47
N ARG A 80 20.67 12.59 8.84
CA ARG A 80 21.05 13.67 7.90
C ARG A 80 22.51 14.02 8.13
N VAL A 81 23.34 13.79 7.11
CA VAL A 81 24.79 14.02 7.19
C VAL A 81 25.08 15.47 7.60
N GLY A 82 25.89 15.65 8.65
CA GLY A 82 26.25 16.96 9.19
C GLY A 82 25.20 17.67 10.04
N ASP A 83 23.99 17.11 10.17
CA ASP A 83 22.90 17.74 10.91
C ASP A 83 22.42 16.89 12.09
N GLY A 84 22.16 15.59 11.92
CA GLY A 84 21.78 14.71 13.03
C GLY A 84 20.74 13.66 12.61
N THR A 85 20.18 12.96 13.61
CA THR A 85 19.17 11.93 13.42
C THR A 85 17.77 12.48 13.75
N TYR A 86 16.81 12.24 12.89
CA TYR A 86 15.44 12.72 13.02
C TYR A 86 14.46 11.55 13.06
N VAL A 87 13.45 11.66 13.91
CA VAL A 87 12.30 10.75 13.85
C VAL A 87 11.59 10.97 12.52
N ARG A 88 11.31 9.90 11.82
CA ARG A 88 10.56 10.01 10.57
C ARG A 88 9.16 10.52 10.84
N GLU A 89 8.71 11.48 10.05
CA GLU A 89 7.32 11.93 10.05
C GLU A 89 6.44 10.79 9.52
N GLN A 90 5.73 10.11 10.41
CA GLN A 90 4.68 9.20 10.00
C GLN A 90 3.55 10.04 9.38
N GLY A 91 3.56 10.19 8.07
CA GLY A 91 2.51 10.95 7.40
C GLY A 91 2.91 11.61 6.08
N LEU A 92 4.20 11.83 5.83
CA LEU A 92 4.72 12.35 4.56
C LEU A 92 5.76 11.45 3.91
N GLU A 93 6.13 10.31 4.49
CA GLU A 93 6.60 9.27 3.62
C GLU A 93 5.40 8.90 2.74
N ARG A 94 5.47 9.34 1.49
CA ARG A 94 4.98 8.49 0.42
C ARG A 94 5.63 7.15 0.72
N VAL A 95 4.95 6.28 1.50
CA VAL A 95 5.26 4.87 1.52
C VAL A 95 5.43 4.57 0.06
N ARG A 96 6.64 4.22 -0.37
CA ARG A 96 6.90 3.86 -1.75
C ARG A 96 5.93 2.74 -2.00
N ASP A 97 4.81 3.14 -2.58
CA ASP A 97 3.70 2.27 -2.79
C ASP A 97 4.17 1.19 -3.75
N GLY A 98 4.35 -0.01 -3.24
CA GLY A 98 4.77 -1.13 -4.08
C GLY A 98 3.82 -1.38 -5.25
N GLY A 99 2.58 -0.87 -5.16
CA GLY A 99 1.57 -0.97 -6.20
C GLY A 99 1.82 -0.09 -7.43
N PHE A 100 2.58 1.01 -7.29
CA PHE A 100 2.87 1.96 -8.38
C PHE A 100 4.37 2.08 -8.69
N ARG A 101 5.17 1.07 -8.40
CA ARG A 101 6.58 1.08 -8.79
C ARG A 101 6.70 1.07 -10.31
N ASN A 102 7.48 2.01 -10.87
CA ASN A 102 7.91 1.96 -12.25
C ASN A 102 8.63 0.63 -12.51
N VAL A 103 8.16 -0.08 -13.51
CA VAL A 103 8.78 -1.32 -13.97
C VAL A 103 10.09 -0.93 -14.64
N SER A 104 11.24 -1.35 -14.09
CA SER A 104 12.46 -1.38 -14.89
C SER A 104 12.27 -2.42 -16.00
N VAL A 105 12.37 -1.99 -17.25
CA VAL A 105 12.28 -2.87 -18.42
C VAL A 105 13.62 -3.58 -18.66
N GLU A 106 14.67 -3.22 -17.90
CA GLU A 106 15.99 -3.82 -18.06
C GLU A 106 16.00 -5.26 -17.54
N PRO A 107 16.63 -6.20 -18.27
CA PRO A 107 16.81 -7.57 -17.82
C PRO A 107 17.53 -7.60 -16.48
N GLN A 108 16.91 -8.22 -15.48
CA GLN A 108 17.51 -8.38 -14.16
C GLN A 108 18.18 -9.76 -14.09
N PRO A 109 19.32 -9.88 -13.37
CA PRO A 109 20.04 -11.15 -13.23
C PRO A 109 19.35 -12.14 -12.28
N TYR A 110 18.12 -11.85 -11.86
CA TYR A 110 17.31 -12.66 -10.95
C TYR A 110 15.85 -12.72 -11.40
N PHE A 111 15.14 -13.76 -10.98
CA PHE A 111 13.70 -13.87 -11.20
C PHE A 111 12.96 -12.98 -10.18
N ASP A 112 12.37 -11.89 -10.66
CA ASP A 112 11.54 -11.02 -9.81
C ASP A 112 10.14 -11.62 -9.66
N MET A 113 9.90 -12.28 -8.53
CA MET A 113 8.61 -12.85 -8.16
C MET A 113 7.70 -11.86 -7.39
N SER A 114 8.11 -10.61 -7.23
CA SER A 114 7.31 -9.59 -6.54
C SER A 114 6.11 -9.11 -7.36
N ARG A 115 5.99 -9.54 -8.62
CA ARG A 115 4.96 -9.10 -9.55
C ARG A 115 4.34 -10.28 -10.27
N ASN A 116 3.01 -10.26 -10.34
CA ASN A 116 2.28 -11.16 -11.20
C ASN A 116 2.15 -10.49 -12.59
N GLN A 117 2.94 -10.94 -13.55
CA GLN A 117 2.93 -10.44 -14.93
C GLN A 117 2.57 -11.55 -15.90
N PRO A 118 1.80 -11.25 -16.95
CA PRO A 118 1.56 -12.22 -18.03
C PRO A 118 2.88 -12.58 -18.72
N ILE A 119 2.93 -13.77 -19.30
CA ILE A 119 4.09 -14.24 -20.06
C ILE A 119 4.29 -13.31 -21.25
N PRO A 120 5.49 -12.66 -21.39
CA PRO A 120 5.74 -11.74 -22.49
C PRO A 120 5.56 -12.41 -23.84
N GLY A 121 4.87 -11.71 -24.75
CA GLY A 121 4.74 -12.15 -26.16
C GLY A 121 3.58 -13.09 -26.44
N TYR A 122 2.85 -13.59 -25.45
CA TYR A 122 1.73 -14.50 -25.66
C TYR A 122 0.63 -13.92 -26.56
N ASP A 123 0.29 -12.64 -26.37
CA ASP A 123 -0.80 -11.97 -27.11
C ASP A 123 -0.28 -10.99 -28.19
N THR A 124 1.02 -10.92 -28.43
CA THR A 124 1.62 -9.90 -29.31
C THR A 124 1.08 -9.95 -30.72
N LEU A 125 0.87 -11.15 -31.26
CA LEU A 125 0.35 -11.34 -32.62
C LEU A 125 -1.11 -10.86 -32.73
N LEU A 126 -1.96 -11.27 -31.81
CA LEU A 126 -3.37 -10.88 -31.78
C LEU A 126 -3.53 -9.37 -31.58
N LEU A 127 -2.73 -8.78 -30.69
CA LEU A 127 -2.72 -7.34 -30.49
C LEU A 127 -2.29 -6.59 -31.76
N SER A 128 -1.23 -7.06 -32.42
CA SER A 128 -0.76 -6.47 -33.70
C SER A 128 -1.83 -6.52 -34.78
N GLN A 129 -2.49 -7.67 -34.95
CA GLN A 129 -3.58 -7.82 -35.92
C GLN A 129 -4.76 -6.91 -35.59
N GLY A 130 -5.17 -6.83 -34.33
CA GLY A 130 -6.25 -5.95 -33.87
C GLY A 130 -5.94 -4.46 -34.12
N LEU A 131 -4.71 -4.03 -33.83
CA LEU A 131 -4.27 -2.66 -34.10
C LEU A 131 -4.22 -2.34 -35.61
N GLN A 132 -3.76 -3.26 -36.42
CA GLN A 132 -3.76 -3.09 -37.89
C GLN A 132 -5.18 -2.99 -38.44
N ALA A 133 -6.11 -3.85 -38.00
CA ALA A 133 -7.49 -3.81 -38.41
C ALA A 133 -8.16 -2.48 -38.00
N LEU A 134 -7.89 -2.02 -36.77
CA LEU A 134 -8.40 -0.75 -36.27
C LEU A 134 -7.85 0.44 -37.06
N ALA A 135 -6.55 0.46 -37.35
CA ALA A 135 -5.91 1.51 -38.13
C ALA A 135 -6.42 1.57 -39.59
N ALA A 136 -6.86 0.47 -40.16
CA ALA A 136 -7.48 0.41 -41.49
C ALA A 136 -8.92 0.90 -41.52
N ASP A 137 -9.62 0.94 -40.39
CA ASP A 137 -10.99 1.44 -40.29
C ASP A 137 -11.01 2.95 -40.04
N PHE A 138 -11.19 3.74 -41.11
CA PHE A 138 -11.23 5.18 -41.05
C PHE A 138 -12.35 5.72 -40.12
N GLN A 139 -13.52 5.08 -40.10
CA GLN A 139 -14.63 5.50 -39.25
C GLN A 139 -14.34 5.21 -37.75
N ALA A 140 -13.73 4.08 -37.45
CA ALA A 140 -13.27 3.78 -36.11
C ALA A 140 -12.23 4.80 -35.64
N MET A 141 -11.25 5.15 -36.49
CA MET A 141 -10.23 6.15 -36.19
C MET A 141 -10.83 7.54 -35.92
N GLN A 142 -11.83 7.95 -36.70
CA GLN A 142 -12.54 9.22 -36.44
C GLN A 142 -13.27 9.20 -35.09
N ARG A 143 -13.90 8.09 -34.74
CA ARG A 143 -14.61 7.94 -33.44
C ARG A 143 -13.63 7.98 -32.26
N ILE A 144 -12.49 7.30 -32.37
CA ILE A 144 -11.46 7.27 -31.31
C ILE A 144 -10.86 8.66 -31.07
N GLY A 145 -10.74 9.49 -32.11
CA GLY A 145 -10.22 10.87 -31.99
C GLY A 145 -11.22 11.87 -31.39
N GLY A 146 -12.47 11.46 -31.13
CA GLY A 146 -13.52 12.29 -30.56
C GLY A 146 -13.79 12.03 -29.08
N TYR A 147 -14.72 12.78 -28.50
CA TYR A 147 -15.27 12.47 -27.18
C TYR A 147 -16.19 11.25 -27.28
N THR A 148 -16.18 10.43 -26.23
CA THR A 148 -17.08 9.28 -26.09
C THR A 148 -18.03 9.50 -24.94
N ASP A 149 -19.10 8.69 -24.89
CA ASP A 149 -19.95 8.59 -23.70
C ASP A 149 -19.13 8.16 -22.49
N GLU A 150 -19.54 8.55 -21.29
CA GLU A 150 -18.88 8.23 -20.03
C GLU A 150 -18.72 6.72 -19.82
N ALA A 151 -19.68 5.92 -20.29
CA ALA A 151 -19.62 4.44 -20.23
C ALA A 151 -18.72 3.82 -21.31
N GLY A 152 -18.25 4.60 -22.28
CA GLY A 152 -17.48 4.12 -23.44
C GLY A 152 -18.35 3.79 -24.65
N PHE A 153 -17.71 3.50 -25.78
CA PHE A 153 -18.39 3.22 -27.05
C PHE A 153 -19.37 2.02 -26.93
N LEU A 154 -20.57 2.18 -27.49
CA LEU A 154 -21.59 1.12 -27.45
C LEU A 154 -21.06 -0.21 -28.03
N ALA A 155 -20.32 -0.17 -29.14
CA ALA A 155 -19.72 -1.36 -29.74
C ALA A 155 -18.78 -2.11 -28.78
N CYS A 156 -17.99 -1.36 -28.00
CA CYS A 156 -17.11 -1.95 -26.97
C CYS A 156 -17.93 -2.54 -25.81
N ARG A 157 -19.00 -1.86 -25.39
CA ARG A 157 -19.88 -2.35 -24.33
C ARG A 157 -20.65 -3.62 -24.76
N VAL A 158 -21.09 -3.68 -26.01
CA VAL A 158 -21.72 -4.89 -26.58
C VAL A 158 -20.74 -6.05 -26.60
N ALA A 159 -19.51 -5.84 -27.10
CA ALA A 159 -18.47 -6.86 -27.09
C ALA A 159 -18.11 -7.28 -25.66
N GLY A 160 -17.99 -6.31 -24.74
CA GLY A 160 -17.75 -6.56 -23.32
C GLY A 160 -18.86 -7.38 -22.67
N ALA A 161 -20.13 -7.03 -22.94
CA ALA A 161 -21.28 -7.76 -22.44
C ALA A 161 -21.27 -9.22 -22.91
N GLN A 162 -20.96 -9.47 -24.19
CA GLN A 162 -20.80 -10.82 -24.72
C GLN A 162 -19.64 -11.58 -24.05
N TRP A 163 -18.51 -10.90 -23.82
CA TRP A 163 -17.33 -11.50 -23.20
C TRP A 163 -17.57 -11.93 -21.75
N ILE A 164 -18.25 -11.10 -20.94
CA ILE A 164 -18.50 -11.38 -19.52
C ILE A 164 -19.71 -12.27 -19.28
N SER A 165 -20.58 -12.46 -20.28
CA SER A 165 -21.73 -13.37 -20.18
C SER A 165 -21.24 -14.80 -20.09
N HIS A 166 -21.63 -15.51 -19.02
CA HIS A 166 -21.19 -16.89 -18.76
C HIS A 166 -22.28 -17.69 -18.04
N GLY A 167 -22.54 -18.89 -18.50
CA GLY A 167 -23.58 -19.77 -17.94
C GLY A 167 -24.96 -19.09 -17.99
N GLU A 168 -25.61 -18.98 -16.84
CA GLU A 168 -26.93 -18.34 -16.73
C GLU A 168 -26.83 -16.80 -16.61
N PHE A 169 -25.64 -16.27 -16.42
CA PHE A 169 -25.42 -14.83 -16.35
C PHE A 169 -25.30 -14.24 -17.76
N VAL A 170 -26.24 -13.37 -18.12
CA VAL A 170 -26.25 -12.64 -19.38
C VAL A 170 -26.20 -11.15 -19.07
N ALA A 171 -25.10 -10.51 -19.42
CA ALA A 171 -24.94 -9.06 -19.23
C ALA A 171 -25.57 -8.27 -20.37
N ALA A 172 -26.28 -7.19 -20.05
CA ALA A 172 -26.72 -6.20 -21.02
C ALA A 172 -25.62 -5.14 -21.25
N PRO A 173 -25.49 -4.57 -22.46
CA PRO A 173 -24.49 -3.52 -22.73
C PRO A 173 -24.61 -2.29 -21.82
N GLU A 174 -25.81 -2.00 -21.29
CA GLU A 174 -26.10 -0.92 -20.36
C GLU A 174 -25.49 -1.14 -18.97
N GLN A 175 -25.14 -2.39 -18.64
CA GLN A 175 -24.48 -2.79 -17.38
C GLN A 175 -22.97 -2.78 -17.49
N VAL A 176 -22.41 -2.44 -18.66
CA VAL A 176 -20.97 -2.46 -18.93
C VAL A 176 -20.42 -1.05 -19.07
N ILE A 177 -19.35 -0.77 -18.37
CA ILE A 177 -18.57 0.45 -18.47
C ILE A 177 -17.15 0.11 -18.92
N CYS A 178 -16.67 0.75 -19.98
CA CYS A 178 -15.30 0.59 -20.46
C CYS A 178 -14.36 1.48 -19.66
N VAL A 179 -13.28 0.91 -19.16
CA VAL A 179 -12.29 1.61 -18.33
C VAL A 179 -10.86 1.37 -18.83
N ASN A 180 -9.92 2.23 -18.42
CA ASN A 180 -8.51 2.11 -18.78
C ASN A 180 -7.78 1.12 -17.84
N GLY A 181 -8.13 -0.15 -17.96
CA GLY A 181 -7.57 -1.24 -17.16
C GLY A 181 -8.25 -1.42 -15.79
N ALA A 182 -7.99 -2.57 -15.17
CA ALA A 182 -8.64 -3.00 -13.92
C ALA A 182 -8.42 -2.01 -12.76
N GLN A 183 -7.25 -1.39 -12.68
CA GLN A 183 -6.94 -0.43 -11.61
C GLN A 183 -7.76 0.85 -11.73
N HIS A 184 -8.00 1.34 -12.95
CA HIS A 184 -8.89 2.47 -13.18
C HIS A 184 -10.34 2.09 -12.82
N GLY A 185 -10.80 0.91 -13.25
CA GLY A 185 -12.13 0.42 -12.88
C GLY A 185 -12.33 0.31 -11.38
N LEU A 186 -11.34 -0.24 -10.67
CA LEU A 186 -11.36 -0.34 -9.21
C LEU A 186 -11.41 1.05 -8.55
N SER A 187 -10.62 2.00 -9.03
CA SER A 187 -10.64 3.38 -8.52
C SER A 187 -12.00 4.04 -8.70
N CYS A 188 -12.59 3.94 -9.90
CA CYS A 188 -13.91 4.47 -10.18
C CYS A 188 -14.99 3.84 -9.28
N THR A 189 -14.94 2.51 -9.13
CA THR A 189 -15.88 1.78 -8.28
C THR A 189 -15.80 2.21 -6.82
N LEU A 190 -14.58 2.30 -6.27
CA LEU A 190 -14.40 2.70 -4.88
C LEU A 190 -14.82 4.16 -4.64
N MET A 191 -14.51 5.08 -5.58
CA MET A 191 -14.95 6.48 -5.49
C MET A 191 -16.48 6.63 -5.60
N ALA A 192 -17.13 5.78 -6.39
CA ALA A 192 -18.59 5.83 -6.55
C ALA A 192 -19.34 5.25 -5.33
N LEU A 193 -18.79 4.23 -4.68
CA LEU A 193 -19.50 3.48 -3.64
C LEU A 193 -19.09 3.87 -2.22
N LEU A 194 -17.88 4.39 -2.00
CA LEU A 194 -17.30 4.60 -0.68
C LEU A 194 -16.90 6.06 -0.45
N LYS A 195 -16.87 6.42 0.83
CA LYS A 195 -16.39 7.74 1.31
C LYS A 195 -15.18 7.56 2.21
N ALA A 196 -14.39 8.62 2.37
CA ALA A 196 -13.30 8.65 3.34
C ALA A 196 -13.81 8.29 4.74
N GLY A 197 -13.12 7.37 5.40
CA GLY A 197 -13.49 6.81 6.70
C GLY A 197 -14.37 5.56 6.66
N ASP A 198 -14.93 5.20 5.50
CA ASP A 198 -15.68 3.94 5.33
C ASP A 198 -14.73 2.73 5.48
N THR A 199 -15.30 1.59 5.90
CA THR A 199 -14.57 0.34 6.04
C THR A 199 -14.82 -0.57 4.84
N LEU A 200 -13.73 -0.95 4.16
CA LEU A 200 -13.70 -1.93 3.08
C LEU A 200 -13.02 -3.19 3.60
N LEU A 201 -13.71 -4.32 3.54
CA LEU A 201 -13.11 -5.63 3.82
C LEU A 201 -12.38 -6.14 2.60
N THR A 202 -11.33 -6.92 2.84
CA THR A 202 -10.58 -7.61 1.78
C THR A 202 -9.97 -8.89 2.33
N GLU A 203 -9.46 -9.73 1.47
CA GLU A 203 -8.62 -10.87 1.84
C GLU A 203 -7.36 -10.39 2.58
N GLN A 204 -6.87 -11.15 3.53
CA GLN A 204 -5.64 -10.82 4.28
C GLN A 204 -4.44 -10.66 3.34
N LEU A 205 -4.39 -11.46 2.27
CA LEU A 205 -3.48 -11.30 1.16
C LEU A 205 -4.27 -10.75 -0.03
N THR A 206 -4.05 -9.51 -0.40
CA THR A 206 -4.84 -8.83 -1.42
C THR A 206 -3.97 -8.09 -2.43
N TYR A 207 -4.60 -7.59 -3.49
CA TYR A 207 -3.94 -6.84 -4.55
C TYR A 207 -3.31 -5.55 -4.00
N PRO A 208 -2.00 -5.33 -4.18
CA PRO A 208 -1.31 -4.14 -3.65
C PRO A 208 -1.89 -2.81 -4.17
N GLY A 209 -2.40 -2.80 -5.42
CA GLY A 209 -3.04 -1.62 -5.99
C GLY A 209 -4.32 -1.22 -5.25
N LEU A 210 -5.08 -2.17 -4.68
CA LEU A 210 -6.22 -1.89 -3.82
C LEU A 210 -5.80 -1.12 -2.56
N ILE A 211 -4.72 -1.56 -1.92
CA ILE A 211 -4.18 -0.92 -0.71
C ILE A 211 -3.82 0.54 -1.00
N SER A 212 -3.20 0.79 -2.15
CA SER A 212 -2.81 2.11 -2.59
C SER A 212 -4.00 3.03 -2.84
N ILE A 213 -5.01 2.53 -3.57
CA ILE A 213 -6.22 3.29 -3.87
C ILE A 213 -6.99 3.59 -2.58
N ALA A 214 -7.20 2.60 -1.72
CA ALA A 214 -7.92 2.77 -0.46
C ALA A 214 -7.24 3.82 0.44
N ARG A 215 -5.91 3.78 0.53
CA ARG A 215 -5.14 4.80 1.27
C ARG A 215 -5.33 6.19 0.68
N SER A 216 -5.25 6.34 -0.65
CA SER A 216 -5.41 7.62 -1.34
C SER A 216 -6.82 8.21 -1.15
N LEU A 217 -7.82 7.35 -1.03
CA LEU A 217 -9.22 7.73 -0.81
C LEU A 217 -9.59 7.86 0.69
N GLY A 218 -8.67 7.57 1.61
CA GLY A 218 -8.94 7.60 3.04
C GLY A 218 -9.88 6.49 3.52
N ILE A 219 -9.96 5.38 2.78
CA ILE A 219 -10.77 4.20 3.11
C ILE A 219 -10.01 3.31 4.08
N LYS A 220 -10.70 2.79 5.10
CA LYS A 220 -10.14 1.85 6.08
C LYS A 220 -10.21 0.43 5.54
N LEU A 221 -9.06 -0.26 5.44
CA LEU A 221 -9.00 -1.67 5.06
C LEU A 221 -8.96 -2.57 6.30
N ILE A 222 -9.76 -3.64 6.27
CA ILE A 222 -9.66 -4.75 7.21
C ILE A 222 -9.45 -6.03 6.40
N GLY A 223 -8.32 -6.71 6.67
CA GLY A 223 -8.01 -8.01 6.06
C GLY A 223 -8.72 -9.14 6.83
N LEU A 224 -9.43 -9.97 6.10
CA LEU A 224 -10.11 -11.16 6.62
C LEU A 224 -9.19 -12.39 6.55
N ALA A 225 -9.30 -13.26 7.54
CA ALA A 225 -8.60 -14.53 7.56
C ALA A 225 -9.00 -15.42 6.37
N MET A 226 -8.02 -16.16 5.87
CA MET A 226 -8.14 -17.06 4.73
C MET A 226 -7.68 -18.46 5.09
N ASP A 227 -8.19 -19.46 4.38
CA ASP A 227 -7.70 -20.83 4.35
C ASP A 227 -7.30 -21.26 2.93
N ALA A 228 -7.16 -22.56 2.68
CA ALA A 228 -6.78 -23.08 1.39
C ALA A 228 -7.88 -22.91 0.30
N GLU A 229 -9.12 -22.62 0.69
CA GLU A 229 -10.26 -22.42 -0.22
C GLU A 229 -10.59 -20.94 -0.43
N GLY A 230 -9.97 -20.03 0.34
CA GLY A 230 -10.15 -18.59 0.22
C GLY A 230 -10.58 -17.91 1.52
N LEU A 231 -11.50 -16.95 1.44
CA LEU A 231 -12.04 -16.24 2.60
C LEU A 231 -12.81 -17.18 3.52
N ILE A 232 -12.51 -17.13 4.82
CA ILE A 232 -13.25 -17.86 5.84
C ILE A 232 -14.56 -17.13 6.14
N PRO A 233 -15.76 -17.73 5.85
CA PRO A 233 -17.06 -17.05 6.05
C PRO A 233 -17.29 -16.61 7.48
N ALA A 234 -16.87 -17.40 8.46
CA ALA A 234 -17.00 -17.05 9.89
C ALA A 234 -16.21 -15.79 10.27
N ALA A 235 -15.05 -15.55 9.65
CA ALA A 235 -14.27 -14.33 9.87
C ALA A 235 -14.98 -13.09 9.31
N LEU A 236 -15.67 -13.23 8.17
CA LEU A 236 -16.50 -12.17 7.61
C LEU A 236 -17.65 -11.82 8.57
N ASP A 237 -18.38 -12.82 9.04
CA ASP A 237 -19.50 -12.64 9.97
C ASP A 237 -19.06 -11.97 11.27
N GLU A 238 -17.93 -12.37 11.83
CA GLU A 238 -17.38 -11.80 13.05
C GLU A 238 -17.06 -10.31 12.89
N VAL A 239 -16.36 -9.95 11.82
CA VAL A 239 -16.01 -8.55 11.56
C VAL A 239 -17.25 -7.70 11.31
N CYS A 240 -18.25 -8.22 10.58
CA CYS A 240 -19.50 -7.51 10.31
C CYS A 240 -20.35 -7.27 11.58
N ARG A 241 -20.21 -8.11 12.63
CA ARG A 241 -20.87 -7.87 13.93
C ARG A 241 -20.25 -6.71 14.71
N HIS A 242 -18.95 -6.47 14.54
CA HIS A 242 -18.20 -5.49 15.34
C HIS A 242 -17.90 -4.19 14.59
N HIS A 243 -18.01 -4.18 13.26
CA HIS A 243 -17.68 -3.04 12.43
C HIS A 243 -18.83 -2.70 11.47
N ARG A 244 -19.03 -1.40 11.24
CA ARG A 244 -19.89 -0.95 10.13
C ARG A 244 -19.10 -1.10 8.83
N VAL A 245 -19.40 -2.16 8.08
CA VAL A 245 -18.76 -2.48 6.82
C VAL A 245 -19.54 -1.86 5.67
N ALA A 246 -18.84 -1.19 4.74
CA ALA A 246 -19.46 -0.58 3.56
C ALA A 246 -19.40 -1.50 2.33
N ALA A 247 -18.31 -2.25 2.17
CA ALA A 247 -18.12 -3.17 1.03
C ALA A 247 -17.10 -4.27 1.36
N LEU A 248 -17.09 -5.31 0.53
CA LEU A 248 -16.08 -6.36 0.48
C LEU A 248 -15.46 -6.38 -0.92
N TYR A 249 -14.14 -6.38 -0.99
CA TYR A 249 -13.37 -6.70 -2.19
C TYR A 249 -12.74 -8.08 -2.02
N CYS A 250 -12.87 -8.93 -3.03
CA CYS A 250 -12.23 -10.25 -3.05
C CYS A 250 -11.86 -10.66 -4.47
N THR A 251 -11.00 -11.70 -4.58
CA THR A 251 -10.57 -12.34 -5.82
C THR A 251 -11.15 -13.75 -5.88
N PRO A 252 -12.41 -13.93 -6.32
CA PRO A 252 -13.22 -15.12 -6.00
C PRO A 252 -12.82 -16.39 -6.75
N THR A 253 -12.13 -16.31 -7.88
CA THR A 253 -11.89 -17.52 -8.71
C THR A 253 -10.45 -18.00 -8.65
N ILE A 254 -9.49 -17.10 -8.80
CA ILE A 254 -8.06 -17.41 -8.80
C ILE A 254 -7.36 -16.45 -7.84
N GLN A 255 -6.96 -16.99 -6.71
CA GLN A 255 -6.16 -16.24 -5.73
C GLN A 255 -4.67 -16.48 -6.01
N ASN A 256 -3.86 -15.41 -5.95
CA ASN A 256 -2.41 -15.48 -6.17
C ASN A 256 -1.67 -15.85 -4.88
#